data_021746380748238094f6ecef374f8d4b
#
_entry.id   021746380748238094f6ecef374f8d4b
#
_cell.length_a   1.000
_cell.length_b   1.000
_cell.length_c   1.000
_cell.angle_alpha   90.00
_cell.angle_beta   90.00
_cell.angle_gamma   90.00
#
_symmetry.space_group_name_H-M   'P 1'
#
loop_
_entity.id
_entity.type
_entity.pdbx_description
1 polymer ?
#
loop_
_entity_poly.entity_id
_entity_poly.type
_entity_poly.pdbx_seq_one_letter_code
_entity_poly.pdbx_strand_id
1 'polypeptide(L)'
;MTLGYIGSYTKKNGKGIYRFKLNEETGVIEALETGYEIEASTYLTRKESFLYAITKEGEECGVASFNIKEDGQLELINKCLASKQGTGCYIQVSSNGKYLFEAVYGAGLARIYKLNEITGAIEKLIEELAHEFPTGSHERQDSSHVHFLNETPDHKYVVATDLGTDRVVTYKFGEDGLNQYAVSQFNNSDGPRHIAFSKDGRHAYIVHELSNEVSVTEYQDGKFIELERHSTIPRDFDGESKLAAVRLSHDGKHLYISNRGHDSIAIFEVLKDGRSLRSIEIQPSYDAFPRDFNITAVSYTHLRAHETGRN
;
A
#
# COMPACT_ATOMS: atom_id res chain seq x y z
N MET A 1 21.66 1.69 -13.31
CA MET A 1 20.69 2.80 -13.20
C MET A 1 19.31 2.25 -13.35
N THR A 2 18.49 2.38 -12.30
CA THR A 2 17.08 1.94 -12.32
C THR A 2 16.15 3.13 -12.44
N LEU A 3 15.20 3.06 -13.35
CA LEU A 3 14.16 4.06 -13.55
C LEU A 3 13.03 3.79 -12.53
N GLY A 4 12.61 4.85 -11.83
CA GLY A 4 11.50 4.80 -10.88
C GLY A 4 10.53 5.96 -11.05
N TYR A 5 9.35 5.82 -10.42
CA TYR A 5 8.29 6.82 -10.39
C TYR A 5 7.85 7.06 -8.96
N ILE A 6 7.54 8.32 -8.65
CA ILE A 6 7.03 8.76 -7.34
C ILE A 6 5.74 9.54 -7.58
N GLY A 7 4.68 9.13 -6.92
CA GLY A 7 3.45 9.90 -6.85
C GLY A 7 3.50 10.97 -5.77
N SER A 8 2.74 12.04 -5.93
CA SER A 8 2.75 13.13 -4.96
C SER A 8 1.36 13.69 -4.66
N TYR A 9 1.25 14.31 -3.47
CA TYR A 9 0.15 15.22 -3.20
C TYR A 9 0.33 16.51 -4.00
N THR A 10 -0.76 16.99 -4.61
CA THR A 10 -0.74 18.21 -5.45
C THR A 10 -1.35 19.43 -4.79
N LYS A 11 -1.59 19.36 -3.47
CA LYS A 11 -2.21 20.46 -2.69
C LYS A 11 -1.29 21.69 -2.46
N LYS A 12 0.02 21.54 -2.69
CA LYS A 12 1.02 22.62 -2.56
C LYS A 12 1.87 22.69 -3.83
N ASN A 13 3.12 22.21 -3.76
CA ASN A 13 4.11 22.31 -4.84
C ASN A 13 4.23 21.03 -5.67
N GLY A 14 3.58 19.94 -5.26
CA GLY A 14 3.59 18.69 -6.00
C GLY A 14 2.84 18.84 -7.33
N LYS A 15 3.42 18.31 -8.41
CA LYS A 15 2.87 18.43 -9.77
C LYS A 15 2.18 17.16 -10.27
N GLY A 16 2.33 16.05 -9.54
CA GLY A 16 1.78 14.78 -9.96
C GLY A 16 2.80 13.64 -9.84
N ILE A 17 3.07 12.96 -10.94
CA ILE A 17 4.01 11.85 -11.00
C ILE A 17 5.40 12.39 -11.38
N TYR A 18 6.38 12.07 -10.53
CA TYR A 18 7.79 12.34 -10.79
C TYR A 18 8.47 11.08 -11.31
N ARG A 19 9.44 11.27 -12.19
CA ARG A 19 10.35 10.24 -12.70
C ARG A 19 11.74 10.47 -12.12
N PHE A 20 12.45 9.41 -11.75
CA PHE A 20 13.81 9.50 -11.26
C PHE A 20 14.70 8.37 -11.79
N LYS A 21 16.01 8.59 -11.79
CA LYS A 21 17.02 7.58 -12.02
C LYS A 21 17.76 7.30 -10.71
N LEU A 22 17.82 6.05 -10.31
CA LEU A 22 18.52 5.59 -9.12
C LEU A 22 19.82 4.90 -9.54
N ASN A 23 20.91 5.35 -8.96
CA ASN A 23 22.17 4.60 -8.98
C ASN A 23 22.10 3.55 -7.86
N GLU A 24 21.98 2.28 -8.22
CA GLU A 24 21.80 1.21 -7.24
C GLU A 24 23.07 0.92 -6.43
N GLU A 25 24.26 1.23 -6.95
CA GLU A 25 25.53 1.05 -6.24
C GLU A 25 25.70 2.06 -5.11
N THR A 26 25.32 3.31 -5.36
CA THR A 26 25.47 4.41 -4.39
C THR A 26 24.20 4.74 -3.63
N GLY A 27 23.04 4.23 -4.08
CA GLY A 27 21.72 4.59 -3.55
C GLY A 27 21.29 6.04 -3.86
N VAL A 28 22.01 6.74 -4.74
CA VAL A 28 21.74 8.16 -5.05
C VAL A 28 20.68 8.29 -6.14
N ILE A 29 19.71 9.17 -5.92
CA ILE A 29 18.80 9.63 -6.97
C ILE A 29 19.52 10.71 -7.77
N GLU A 30 19.89 10.39 -9.02
CA GLU A 30 20.71 11.27 -9.87
C GLU A 30 19.88 12.25 -10.69
N ALA A 31 18.63 11.89 -11.03
CA ALA A 31 17.73 12.75 -11.75
C ALA A 31 16.32 12.61 -11.17
N LEU A 32 15.70 13.72 -10.84
CA LEU A 32 14.30 13.79 -10.41
C LEU A 32 13.63 14.88 -11.24
N GLU A 33 12.64 14.50 -12.02
CA GLU A 33 11.91 15.42 -12.90
C GLU A 33 10.41 15.12 -12.92
N THR A 34 9.59 16.06 -13.35
CA THR A 34 8.15 15.81 -13.54
C THR A 34 7.97 14.82 -14.69
N GLY A 35 7.44 13.64 -14.38
CA GLY A 35 7.13 12.62 -15.38
C GLY A 35 5.77 12.84 -16.04
N TYR A 36 4.77 13.26 -15.25
CA TYR A 36 3.44 13.63 -15.75
C TYR A 36 2.70 14.52 -14.75
N GLU A 37 2.11 15.64 -15.21
CA GLU A 37 1.31 16.52 -14.38
C GLU A 37 -0.12 15.97 -14.25
N ILE A 38 -0.49 15.55 -13.04
CA ILE A 38 -1.80 14.99 -12.73
C ILE A 38 -2.13 15.21 -11.26
N GLU A 39 -3.39 15.48 -10.96
CA GLU A 39 -3.84 15.77 -9.60
C GLU A 39 -3.96 14.50 -8.76
N ALA A 40 -3.55 14.59 -7.48
CA ALA A 40 -3.73 13.58 -6.42
C ALA A 40 -3.09 12.20 -6.70
N SER A 41 -2.01 12.11 -7.46
CA SER A 41 -1.31 10.85 -7.76
C SER A 41 -0.56 10.27 -6.55
N THR A 42 -1.25 10.10 -5.43
CA THR A 42 -0.67 9.76 -4.12
C THR A 42 -0.21 8.31 -3.99
N TYR A 43 -0.66 7.42 -4.85
CA TYR A 43 -0.20 6.03 -4.93
C TYR A 43 -0.11 5.58 -6.38
N LEU A 44 0.89 4.75 -6.67
CA LEU A 44 1.18 4.23 -8.01
C LEU A 44 1.31 2.70 -7.95
N THR A 45 0.90 2.04 -9.01
CA THR A 45 1.22 0.63 -9.24
C THR A 45 1.64 0.42 -10.69
N ARG A 46 2.55 -0.53 -10.91
CA ARG A 46 3.09 -0.86 -12.23
C ARG A 46 2.83 -2.31 -12.59
N LYS A 47 2.45 -2.53 -13.84
CA LYS A 47 2.40 -3.86 -14.45
C LYS A 47 3.05 -3.79 -15.82
N GLU A 48 4.21 -4.44 -15.97
CA GLU A 48 4.99 -4.43 -17.22
C GLU A 48 5.29 -3.02 -17.72
N SER A 49 4.77 -2.64 -18.90
CA SER A 49 4.91 -1.31 -19.51
C SER A 49 3.81 -0.32 -19.10
N PHE A 50 2.90 -0.71 -18.22
CA PHE A 50 1.81 0.17 -17.78
C PHE A 50 2.02 0.67 -16.35
N LEU A 51 1.71 1.94 -16.13
CA LEU A 51 1.65 2.58 -14.82
C LEU A 51 0.22 3.03 -14.56
N TYR A 52 -0.26 2.78 -13.35
CA TYR A 52 -1.57 3.25 -12.88
C TYR A 52 -1.38 4.17 -11.70
N ALA A 53 -2.18 5.23 -11.65
CA ALA A 53 -2.13 6.24 -10.60
C ALA A 53 -3.53 6.56 -10.09
N ILE A 54 -3.64 6.84 -8.80
CA ILE A 54 -4.81 7.53 -8.26
C ILE A 54 -4.87 8.92 -8.89
N THR A 55 -6.07 9.43 -9.15
CA THR A 55 -6.26 10.78 -9.67
C THR A 55 -7.61 11.37 -9.26
N LYS A 56 -7.76 12.68 -9.49
CA LYS A 56 -9.04 13.38 -9.43
C LYS A 56 -9.06 14.53 -10.44
N GLU A 57 -10.25 14.95 -10.81
CA GLU A 57 -10.53 16.17 -11.57
C GLU A 57 -11.72 16.90 -10.93
N GLY A 58 -11.48 18.08 -10.38
CA GLY A 58 -12.48 18.78 -9.58
C GLY A 58 -12.95 17.95 -8.39
N GLU A 59 -14.22 17.53 -8.37
CA GLU A 59 -14.78 16.66 -7.34
C GLU A 59 -14.75 15.17 -7.69
N GLU A 60 -14.54 14.83 -8.96
CA GLU A 60 -14.55 13.44 -9.41
C GLU A 60 -13.21 12.77 -9.15
N CYS A 61 -13.26 11.60 -8.55
CA CYS A 61 -12.09 10.81 -8.13
C CYS A 61 -12.07 9.45 -8.85
N GLY A 62 -10.89 8.92 -9.02
CA GLY A 62 -10.68 7.62 -9.67
C GLY A 62 -9.22 7.36 -9.98
N VAL A 63 -8.99 6.74 -11.12
CA VAL A 63 -7.67 6.22 -11.50
C VAL A 63 -7.31 6.61 -12.94
N ALA A 64 -6.01 6.71 -13.22
CA ALA A 64 -5.45 6.98 -14.53
C ALA A 64 -4.49 5.86 -14.94
N SER A 65 -4.42 5.58 -16.22
CA SER A 65 -3.55 4.60 -16.85
C SER A 65 -2.59 5.26 -17.81
N PHE A 66 -1.33 4.83 -17.79
CA PHE A 66 -0.24 5.34 -18.63
C PHE A 66 0.54 4.21 -19.28
N ASN A 67 1.00 4.45 -20.50
CA ASN A 67 2.04 3.66 -21.14
C ASN A 67 3.41 4.23 -20.73
N ILE A 68 4.34 3.36 -20.35
CA ILE A 68 5.74 3.69 -20.08
C ILE A 68 6.51 3.47 -21.38
N LYS A 69 6.97 4.55 -22.00
CA LYS A 69 7.80 4.50 -23.23
C LYS A 69 9.18 3.93 -22.94
N GLU A 70 9.92 3.56 -23.98
CA GLU A 70 11.27 3.01 -23.86
C GLU A 70 12.25 3.95 -23.12
N ASP A 71 12.08 5.26 -23.30
CA ASP A 71 12.86 6.28 -22.59
C ASP A 71 12.35 6.57 -21.16
N GLY A 72 11.28 5.87 -20.74
CA GLY A 72 10.63 6.03 -19.44
C GLY A 72 9.67 7.22 -19.35
N GLN A 73 9.35 7.90 -20.43
CA GLN A 73 8.29 8.90 -20.43
C GLN A 73 6.92 8.25 -20.28
N LEU A 74 6.02 8.97 -19.60
CA LEU A 74 4.64 8.53 -19.41
C LEU A 74 3.74 9.14 -20.50
N GLU A 75 2.94 8.29 -21.12
CA GLU A 75 1.91 8.68 -22.06
C GLU A 75 0.56 8.26 -21.52
N LEU A 76 -0.35 9.20 -21.29
CA LEU A 76 -1.68 8.92 -20.77
C LEU A 76 -2.45 8.05 -21.77
N ILE A 77 -2.95 6.92 -21.29
CA ILE A 77 -3.87 6.06 -22.05
C ILE A 77 -5.29 6.57 -21.83
N ASN A 78 -5.78 6.52 -20.58
CA ASN A 78 -7.09 7.07 -20.22
C ASN A 78 -7.22 7.29 -18.70
N LYS A 79 -8.35 7.89 -18.31
CA LYS A 79 -8.79 8.02 -16.93
C LYS A 79 -10.17 7.39 -16.77
N CYS A 80 -10.45 6.86 -15.59
CA CYS A 80 -11.78 6.45 -15.16
C CYS A 80 -12.09 7.19 -13.87
N LEU A 81 -12.83 8.29 -13.99
CA LEU A 81 -13.33 9.12 -12.89
C LEU A 81 -14.74 8.64 -12.57
N ALA A 82 -14.91 7.91 -11.50
CA ALA A 82 -16.11 7.12 -11.29
C ALA A 82 -16.91 7.55 -10.06
N SER A 83 -16.36 8.39 -9.18
CA SER A 83 -17.00 8.69 -7.91
C SER A 83 -16.61 10.07 -7.37
N LYS A 84 -17.52 10.69 -6.61
CA LYS A 84 -17.26 11.90 -5.81
C LYS A 84 -16.93 11.57 -4.35
N GLN A 85 -16.83 10.29 -4.00
CA GLN A 85 -16.68 9.84 -2.62
C GLN A 85 -15.21 9.80 -2.13
N GLY A 86 -14.35 10.59 -2.72
CA GLY A 86 -12.96 10.77 -2.28
C GLY A 86 -11.94 10.00 -3.09
N THR A 87 -10.69 10.45 -2.99
CA THR A 87 -9.53 9.85 -3.65
C THR A 87 -9.05 8.62 -2.91
N GLY A 88 -8.54 7.64 -3.65
CA GLY A 88 -7.88 6.48 -3.10
C GLY A 88 -6.63 6.82 -2.27
N CYS A 89 -6.19 5.87 -1.48
CA CYS A 89 -4.93 5.91 -0.73
C CYS A 89 -4.00 4.74 -1.07
N TYR A 90 -4.51 3.74 -1.78
CA TYR A 90 -3.77 2.55 -2.23
C TYR A 90 -4.37 2.03 -3.53
N ILE A 91 -3.54 1.63 -4.48
CA ILE A 91 -3.96 0.91 -5.69
C ILE A 91 -3.01 -0.25 -6.00
N GLN A 92 -3.54 -1.32 -6.57
CA GLN A 92 -2.77 -2.49 -7.02
C GLN A 92 -3.42 -3.17 -8.23
N VAL A 93 -2.60 -3.53 -9.21
CA VAL A 93 -3.03 -4.34 -10.35
C VAL A 93 -3.04 -5.81 -9.96
N SER A 94 -4.06 -6.56 -10.37
CA SER A 94 -4.10 -8.01 -10.21
C SER A 94 -2.95 -8.72 -10.94
N SER A 95 -2.58 -9.90 -10.47
CA SER A 95 -1.49 -10.69 -11.05
C SER A 95 -1.69 -11.01 -12.53
N ASN A 96 -2.93 -11.21 -12.96
CA ASN A 96 -3.30 -11.47 -14.35
C ASN A 96 -3.48 -10.20 -15.21
N GLY A 97 -3.34 -8.99 -14.63
CA GLY A 97 -3.47 -7.72 -15.34
C GLY A 97 -4.90 -7.32 -15.72
N LYS A 98 -5.93 -8.06 -15.30
CA LYS A 98 -7.33 -7.83 -15.71
C LYS A 98 -8.10 -6.87 -14.81
N TYR A 99 -7.60 -6.66 -13.58
CA TYR A 99 -8.28 -5.83 -12.59
C TYR A 99 -7.32 -4.85 -11.93
N LEU A 100 -7.86 -3.70 -11.54
CA LEU A 100 -7.19 -2.73 -10.68
C LEU A 100 -8.03 -2.57 -9.42
N PHE A 101 -7.40 -2.67 -8.28
CA PHE A 101 -8.01 -2.52 -6.96
C PHE A 101 -7.62 -1.17 -6.39
N GLU A 102 -8.57 -0.45 -5.79
CA GLU A 102 -8.36 0.83 -5.14
C GLU A 102 -9.01 0.84 -3.75
N ALA A 103 -8.25 1.21 -2.74
CA ALA A 103 -8.75 1.48 -1.40
C ALA A 103 -8.96 2.97 -1.18
N VAL A 104 -10.13 3.37 -0.68
CA VAL A 104 -10.52 4.76 -0.42
C VAL A 104 -10.71 4.98 1.07
N TYR A 105 -9.67 5.50 1.72
CA TYR A 105 -9.63 5.69 3.17
C TYR A 105 -10.76 6.59 3.69
N GLY A 106 -10.93 7.76 3.07
CA GLY A 106 -11.86 8.80 3.57
C GLY A 106 -13.32 8.44 3.52
N ALA A 107 -13.69 7.47 2.68
CA ALA A 107 -15.08 7.02 2.50
C ALA A 107 -15.29 5.54 2.88
N GLY A 108 -14.25 4.85 3.33
CA GLY A 108 -14.34 3.44 3.71
C GLY A 108 -14.71 2.52 2.55
N LEU A 109 -14.20 2.78 1.32
CA LEU A 109 -14.60 2.06 0.12
C LEU A 109 -13.50 1.16 -0.42
N ALA A 110 -13.92 0.01 -0.95
CA ALA A 110 -13.13 -0.85 -1.83
C ALA A 110 -13.67 -0.73 -3.26
N ARG A 111 -12.81 -0.42 -4.25
CA ARG A 111 -13.18 -0.33 -5.66
C ARG A 111 -12.43 -1.35 -6.49
N ILE A 112 -13.12 -1.92 -7.46
CA ILE A 112 -12.55 -2.81 -8.47
C ILE A 112 -12.86 -2.26 -9.86
N TYR A 113 -11.81 -2.13 -10.70
CA TYR A 113 -11.90 -1.71 -12.09
C TYR A 113 -11.53 -2.85 -13.01
N LYS A 114 -12.13 -2.89 -14.19
CA LYS A 114 -11.72 -3.77 -15.28
C LYS A 114 -10.65 -3.09 -16.11
N LEU A 115 -9.60 -3.84 -16.40
CA LEU A 115 -8.50 -3.43 -17.27
C LEU A 115 -8.52 -4.21 -18.59
N ASN A 116 -8.07 -3.57 -19.65
CA ASN A 116 -7.66 -4.25 -20.87
C ASN A 116 -6.18 -4.64 -20.73
N GLU A 117 -5.91 -5.91 -20.62
CA GLU A 117 -4.57 -6.45 -20.36
C GLU A 117 -3.57 -6.22 -21.53
N ILE A 118 -4.07 -5.96 -22.75
CA ILE A 118 -3.23 -5.73 -23.94
C ILE A 118 -2.87 -4.25 -24.06
N THR A 119 -3.83 -3.36 -23.86
CA THR A 119 -3.64 -1.92 -24.04
C THR A 119 -3.35 -1.16 -22.76
N GLY A 120 -3.51 -1.80 -21.60
CA GLY A 120 -3.41 -1.17 -20.29
C GLY A 120 -4.54 -0.20 -19.95
N ALA A 121 -5.54 -0.05 -20.81
CA ALA A 121 -6.65 0.88 -20.60
C ALA A 121 -7.57 0.42 -19.45
N ILE A 122 -8.09 1.39 -18.70
CA ILE A 122 -9.15 1.16 -17.70
C ILE A 122 -10.47 1.14 -18.44
N GLU A 123 -11.13 -0.02 -18.52
CA GLU A 123 -12.37 -0.17 -19.28
C GLU A 123 -13.59 0.41 -18.54
N LYS A 124 -13.69 0.12 -17.24
CA LYS A 124 -14.80 0.60 -16.40
C LYS A 124 -14.54 0.37 -14.90
N LEU A 125 -15.23 1.12 -14.06
CA LEU A 125 -15.48 0.72 -12.67
C LEU A 125 -16.49 -0.44 -12.68
N ILE A 126 -16.13 -1.58 -12.06
CA ILE A 126 -17.05 -2.71 -11.88
C ILE A 126 -17.91 -2.47 -10.66
N GLU A 127 -17.29 -2.12 -9.53
CA GLU A 127 -17.98 -1.92 -8.25
C GLU A 127 -17.25 -0.93 -7.34
N GLU A 128 -18.02 -0.23 -6.53
CA GLU A 128 -17.64 0.55 -5.38
C GLU A 128 -18.39 0.01 -4.17
N LEU A 129 -17.67 -0.66 -3.27
CA LEU A 129 -18.24 -1.36 -2.11
C LEU A 129 -17.88 -0.63 -0.81
N ALA A 130 -18.89 -0.18 -0.06
CA ALA A 130 -18.69 0.40 1.26
C ALA A 130 -18.55 -0.68 2.34
N HIS A 131 -17.65 -0.47 3.29
CA HIS A 131 -17.58 -1.29 4.48
C HIS A 131 -18.57 -0.79 5.54
N GLU A 132 -19.48 -1.65 5.96
CA GLU A 132 -20.50 -1.36 6.96
C GLU A 132 -20.31 -2.24 8.20
N PHE A 133 -19.19 -2.02 8.94
CA PHE A 133 -18.88 -2.72 10.17
C PHE A 133 -18.89 -1.78 11.38
N PRO A 134 -19.12 -2.29 12.59
CA PRO A 134 -18.91 -1.52 13.82
C PRO A 134 -17.46 -1.01 13.90
N THR A 135 -17.30 0.25 14.23
CA THR A 135 -16.00 0.94 14.36
C THR A 135 -15.29 0.55 15.65
N GLY A 136 -13.98 0.74 15.68
CA GLY A 136 -13.19 0.65 16.90
C GLY A 136 -13.41 1.84 17.84
N SER A 137 -12.66 1.92 18.94
CA SER A 137 -12.84 2.95 19.96
C SER A 137 -11.80 4.08 19.90
N HIS A 138 -10.82 3.99 19.02
CA HIS A 138 -9.83 5.05 18.85
C HIS A 138 -10.46 6.28 18.18
N GLU A 139 -10.02 7.49 18.52
CA GLU A 139 -10.54 8.75 17.95
C GLU A 139 -10.51 8.83 16.41
N ARG A 140 -9.60 8.08 15.78
CA ARG A 140 -9.47 7.96 14.33
C ARG A 140 -10.27 6.80 13.72
N GLN A 141 -11.13 6.17 14.49
CA GLN A 141 -12.03 5.11 14.07
C GLN A 141 -13.48 5.59 14.14
N ASP A 142 -13.72 6.82 13.66
CA ASP A 142 -15.05 7.46 13.58
C ASP A 142 -15.94 6.85 12.48
N SER A 143 -15.32 6.16 11.53
CA SER A 143 -15.98 5.46 10.43
C SER A 143 -15.09 4.33 9.89
N SER A 144 -15.58 3.57 8.92
CA SER A 144 -14.76 2.65 8.13
C SER A 144 -13.67 3.39 7.37
N HIS A 145 -12.46 2.85 7.33
CA HIS A 145 -11.28 3.42 6.67
C HIS A 145 -10.51 2.34 5.92
N VAL A 146 -10.95 1.99 4.72
CA VAL A 146 -10.27 1.00 3.89
C VAL A 146 -8.93 1.57 3.41
N HIS A 147 -7.81 0.93 3.82
CA HIS A 147 -6.46 1.46 3.56
C HIS A 147 -5.62 0.62 2.59
N PHE A 148 -5.99 -0.61 2.36
CA PHE A 148 -5.29 -1.56 1.50
C PHE A 148 -6.31 -2.44 0.78
N LEU A 149 -6.05 -2.76 -0.48
CA LEU A 149 -6.86 -3.71 -1.25
C LEU A 149 -5.94 -4.41 -2.26
N ASN A 150 -5.66 -5.69 -2.04
CA ASN A 150 -4.75 -6.44 -2.89
C ASN A 150 -5.10 -7.92 -2.96
N GLU A 151 -4.64 -8.55 -4.04
CA GLU A 151 -4.78 -9.98 -4.29
C GLU A 151 -3.96 -10.82 -3.30
N THR A 152 -4.50 -11.96 -2.89
CA THR A 152 -3.79 -12.93 -2.07
C THR A 152 -2.77 -13.71 -2.89
N PRO A 153 -1.70 -14.29 -2.27
CA PRO A 153 -0.65 -15.01 -3.02
C PRO A 153 -1.14 -16.21 -3.84
N ASP A 154 -2.24 -16.83 -3.43
CA ASP A 154 -2.86 -17.94 -4.15
C ASP A 154 -3.82 -17.51 -5.27
N HIS A 155 -3.95 -16.17 -5.49
CA HIS A 155 -4.78 -15.55 -6.51
C HIS A 155 -6.28 -15.87 -6.44
N LYS A 156 -6.75 -16.38 -5.30
CA LYS A 156 -8.16 -16.74 -5.14
C LYS A 156 -9.02 -15.61 -4.60
N TYR A 157 -8.41 -14.70 -3.87
CA TYR A 157 -9.10 -13.66 -3.12
C TYR A 157 -8.43 -12.30 -3.28
N VAL A 158 -9.18 -11.27 -2.93
CA VAL A 158 -8.69 -9.93 -2.65
C VAL A 158 -8.95 -9.65 -1.18
N VAL A 159 -7.99 -9.04 -0.49
CA VAL A 159 -8.10 -8.69 0.92
C VAL A 159 -8.02 -7.19 1.10
N ALA A 160 -8.93 -6.66 1.92
CA ALA A 160 -8.97 -5.26 2.35
C ALA A 160 -8.62 -5.14 3.83
N THR A 161 -7.74 -4.22 4.21
CA THR A 161 -7.63 -3.79 5.59
C THR A 161 -8.56 -2.62 5.84
N ASP A 162 -9.28 -2.65 6.94
CA ASP A 162 -10.11 -1.55 7.40
C ASP A 162 -9.61 -1.06 8.76
N LEU A 163 -8.91 0.07 8.73
CA LEU A 163 -8.33 0.70 9.92
C LEU A 163 -9.41 1.17 10.90
N GLY A 164 -10.55 1.63 10.38
CA GLY A 164 -11.64 2.16 11.19
C GLY A 164 -12.41 1.09 11.98
N THR A 165 -12.34 -0.16 11.54
CA THR A 165 -13.16 -1.24 12.09
C THR A 165 -12.35 -2.41 12.66
N ASP A 166 -11.00 -2.30 12.68
CA ASP A 166 -10.06 -3.32 13.15
C ASP A 166 -10.21 -4.68 12.42
N ARG A 167 -10.44 -4.63 11.09
CA ARG A 167 -10.71 -5.85 10.30
C ARG A 167 -9.82 -5.98 9.08
N VAL A 168 -9.59 -7.23 8.71
CA VAL A 168 -9.22 -7.62 7.36
C VAL A 168 -10.39 -8.38 6.76
N VAL A 169 -10.91 -7.84 5.65
CA VAL A 169 -12.06 -8.42 4.93
C VAL A 169 -11.55 -9.08 3.66
N THR A 170 -11.96 -10.31 3.42
CA THR A 170 -11.57 -11.11 2.27
C THR A 170 -12.74 -11.25 1.32
N TYR A 171 -12.48 -11.03 0.03
CA TYR A 171 -13.47 -11.10 -1.03
C TYR A 171 -13.07 -12.10 -2.12
N LYS A 172 -14.05 -12.84 -2.66
CA LYS A 172 -13.97 -13.34 -4.03
C LYS A 172 -14.19 -12.17 -4.97
N PHE A 173 -13.49 -12.16 -6.10
CA PHE A 173 -13.55 -11.05 -7.04
C PHE A 173 -13.66 -11.52 -8.49
N GLY A 174 -14.20 -10.67 -9.35
CA GLY A 174 -14.37 -10.94 -10.77
C GLY A 174 -15.25 -9.92 -11.47
N GLU A 175 -15.84 -10.32 -12.58
CA GLU A 175 -16.79 -9.50 -13.36
C GLU A 175 -18.06 -9.11 -12.55
N ASP A 176 -18.39 -9.89 -11.53
CA ASP A 176 -19.53 -9.69 -10.63
C ASP A 176 -19.17 -8.83 -9.39
N GLY A 177 -17.95 -8.22 -9.39
CA GLY A 177 -17.47 -7.36 -8.30
C GLY A 177 -16.78 -8.09 -7.16
N LEU A 178 -16.96 -7.57 -5.95
CA LEU A 178 -16.35 -8.02 -4.70
C LEU A 178 -17.40 -8.72 -3.83
N ASN A 179 -17.28 -10.04 -3.67
CA ASN A 179 -18.18 -10.84 -2.87
C ASN A 179 -17.52 -11.23 -1.55
N GLN A 180 -18.00 -10.71 -0.41
CA GLN A 180 -17.42 -10.99 0.90
C GLN A 180 -17.37 -12.51 1.16
N TYR A 181 -16.19 -13.00 1.54
CA TYR A 181 -15.92 -14.41 1.80
C TYR A 181 -15.61 -14.69 3.25
N ALA A 182 -14.70 -13.90 3.85
CA ALA A 182 -14.30 -14.06 5.24
C ALA A 182 -13.98 -12.69 5.86
N VAL A 183 -14.01 -12.65 7.21
CA VAL A 183 -13.60 -11.50 8.02
C VAL A 183 -12.69 -11.99 9.13
N SER A 184 -11.53 -11.36 9.28
CA SER A 184 -10.60 -11.56 10.39
C SER A 184 -10.60 -10.31 11.26
N GLN A 185 -10.97 -10.46 12.54
CA GLN A 185 -11.03 -9.36 13.51
C GLN A 185 -9.72 -9.28 14.29
N PHE A 186 -9.21 -8.07 14.47
CA PHE A 186 -8.05 -7.75 15.31
C PHE A 186 -8.50 -7.06 16.60
N ASN A 187 -7.53 -6.71 17.49
CA ASN A 187 -7.87 -6.06 18.74
C ASN A 187 -8.44 -4.65 18.49
N ASN A 188 -9.24 -4.21 19.43
CA ASN A 188 -9.80 -2.87 19.39
C ASN A 188 -8.69 -1.81 19.41
N SER A 189 -8.80 -0.83 18.53
CA SER A 189 -7.80 0.24 18.32
C SER A 189 -6.45 -0.21 17.71
N ASP A 190 -6.41 -1.35 17.05
CA ASP A 190 -5.24 -1.77 16.27
C ASP A 190 -5.06 -0.93 15.00
N GLY A 191 -6.12 -0.77 14.22
CA GLY A 191 -6.11 -0.07 12.95
C GLY A 191 -5.24 -0.75 11.88
N PRO A 192 -5.62 -1.94 11.36
CA PRO A 192 -4.86 -2.64 10.33
C PRO A 192 -4.76 -1.77 9.06
N ARG A 193 -3.54 -1.66 8.52
CA ARG A 193 -3.25 -0.70 7.45
C ARG A 193 -2.76 -1.34 6.16
N HIS A 194 -1.65 -2.06 6.19
CA HIS A 194 -1.05 -2.76 5.04
C HIS A 194 -0.71 -4.20 5.42
N ILE A 195 -0.58 -5.06 4.41
CA ILE A 195 -0.22 -6.46 4.53
C ILE A 195 0.98 -6.76 3.64
N ALA A 196 1.95 -7.51 4.15
CA ALA A 196 2.96 -8.19 3.35
C ALA A 196 2.83 -9.71 3.60
N PHE A 197 2.88 -10.50 2.53
CA PHE A 197 2.84 -11.96 2.65
C PHE A 197 4.25 -12.55 2.67
N SER A 198 4.42 -13.66 3.38
CA SER A 198 5.63 -14.48 3.30
C SER A 198 5.83 -14.99 1.87
N LYS A 199 7.05 -15.36 1.53
CA LYS A 199 7.41 -15.77 0.17
C LYS A 199 6.66 -17.02 -0.32
N ASP A 200 6.31 -17.89 0.60
CA ASP A 200 5.52 -19.10 0.33
C ASP A 200 4.00 -18.88 0.41
N GLY A 201 3.58 -17.65 0.73
CA GLY A 201 2.18 -17.26 0.82
C GLY A 201 1.40 -17.85 2.01
N ARG A 202 2.06 -18.57 2.93
CA ARG A 202 1.39 -19.22 4.07
C ARG A 202 1.23 -18.33 5.30
N HIS A 203 2.00 -17.24 5.37
CA HIS A 203 1.95 -16.29 6.48
C HIS A 203 1.78 -14.87 5.93
N ALA A 204 1.26 -14.00 6.78
CA ALA A 204 1.14 -12.58 6.48
C ALA A 204 1.55 -11.73 7.68
N TYR A 205 2.14 -10.58 7.37
CA TYR A 205 2.54 -9.56 8.32
C TYR A 205 1.62 -8.37 8.16
N ILE A 206 0.75 -8.17 9.14
CA ILE A 206 -0.26 -7.11 9.12
C ILE A 206 0.18 -6.00 10.06
N VAL A 207 0.42 -4.81 9.51
CA VAL A 207 0.82 -3.65 10.30
C VAL A 207 -0.39 -2.88 10.79
N HIS A 208 -0.38 -2.53 12.07
CA HIS A 208 -1.45 -1.83 12.78
C HIS A 208 -1.03 -0.37 13.02
N GLU A 209 -1.67 0.55 12.29
CA GLU A 209 -1.28 1.97 12.29
C GLU A 209 -1.42 2.61 13.67
N LEU A 210 -2.42 2.22 14.45
CA LEU A 210 -2.78 2.88 15.69
C LEU A 210 -2.06 2.30 16.91
N SER A 211 -1.87 0.96 16.95
CA SER A 211 -1.18 0.30 18.05
C SER A 211 0.35 0.27 17.91
N ASN A 212 0.91 0.64 16.76
CA ASN A 212 2.35 0.55 16.45
C ASN A 212 2.91 -0.87 16.57
N GLU A 213 2.11 -1.86 16.17
CA GLU A 213 2.46 -3.27 16.21
C GLU A 213 2.35 -3.93 14.84
N VAL A 214 3.07 -5.02 14.66
CA VAL A 214 2.89 -5.94 13.54
C VAL A 214 2.41 -7.29 14.06
N SER A 215 1.32 -7.81 13.49
CA SER A 215 0.87 -9.19 13.71
C SER A 215 1.49 -10.11 12.68
N VAL A 216 2.06 -11.23 13.14
CA VAL A 216 2.35 -12.40 12.31
C VAL A 216 1.12 -13.28 12.31
N THR A 217 0.61 -13.58 11.13
CA THR A 217 -0.60 -14.41 10.99
C THR A 217 -0.34 -15.61 10.09
N GLU A 218 -0.97 -16.72 10.38
CA GLU A 218 -1.14 -17.82 9.43
C GLU A 218 -2.25 -17.44 8.44
N TYR A 219 -1.95 -17.55 7.15
CA TYR A 219 -2.94 -17.36 6.09
C TYR A 219 -3.44 -18.71 5.61
N GLN A 220 -4.73 -18.95 5.72
CA GLN A 220 -5.38 -20.15 5.27
C GLN A 220 -6.73 -19.84 4.63
N ASP A 221 -6.83 -20.07 3.32
CA ASP A 221 -8.08 -19.94 2.55
C ASP A 221 -8.86 -18.66 2.85
N GLY A 222 -8.18 -17.53 2.71
CA GLY A 222 -8.76 -16.18 2.91
C GLY A 222 -8.92 -15.76 4.37
N LYS A 223 -8.45 -16.53 5.35
CA LYS A 223 -8.52 -16.20 6.78
C LYS A 223 -7.13 -15.93 7.34
N PHE A 224 -7.05 -15.04 8.30
CA PHE A 224 -5.84 -14.67 9.02
C PHE A 224 -5.98 -15.07 10.50
N ILE A 225 -5.10 -15.96 10.96
CA ILE A 225 -5.06 -16.46 12.34
C ILE A 225 -3.80 -15.89 12.98
N GLU A 226 -3.95 -15.03 13.97
CA GLU A 226 -2.80 -14.39 14.63
C GLU A 226 -2.00 -15.42 15.41
N LEU A 227 -0.67 -15.38 15.24
CA LEU A 227 0.30 -16.25 15.91
C LEU A 227 1.11 -15.49 16.95
N GLU A 228 1.58 -14.28 16.63
CA GLU A 228 2.37 -13.44 17.53
C GLU A 228 2.29 -11.96 17.12
N ARG A 229 2.72 -11.07 18.04
CA ARG A 229 2.81 -9.63 17.82
C ARG A 229 4.16 -9.07 18.25
N HIS A 230 4.57 -8.00 17.56
CA HIS A 230 5.78 -7.28 17.88
C HIS A 230 5.55 -5.77 17.80
N SER A 231 6.06 -5.03 18.80
CA SER A 231 6.16 -3.57 18.72
C SER A 231 7.20 -3.18 17.66
N THR A 232 6.93 -2.09 16.94
CA THR A 232 7.82 -1.54 15.92
C THR A 232 8.55 -0.28 16.38
N ILE A 233 8.25 0.17 17.61
CA ILE A 233 8.89 1.31 18.27
C ILE A 233 9.50 0.87 19.61
N PRO A 234 10.50 1.58 20.15
CA PRO A 234 11.06 1.32 21.47
C PRO A 234 9.99 1.40 22.56
N ARG A 235 10.14 0.59 23.61
CA ARG A 235 9.18 0.55 24.74
C ARG A 235 9.16 1.84 25.57
N ASP A 236 10.27 2.57 25.56
CA ASP A 236 10.47 3.84 26.30
C ASP A 236 10.14 5.07 25.45
N PHE A 237 9.65 4.89 24.21
CA PHE A 237 9.19 5.99 23.40
C PHE A 237 7.81 6.45 23.87
N ASP A 238 7.69 7.72 24.27
CA ASP A 238 6.48 8.34 24.81
C ASP A 238 5.81 9.33 23.84
N GLY A 239 6.35 9.46 22.62
CA GLY A 239 5.80 10.34 21.57
C GLY A 239 4.67 9.67 20.76
N GLU A 240 4.02 10.50 19.94
CA GLU A 240 3.05 9.96 18.96
C GLU A 240 3.76 9.27 17.80
N SER A 241 3.34 8.06 17.49
CA SER A 241 3.79 7.31 16.31
C SER A 241 2.63 6.60 15.63
N LYS A 242 2.77 6.42 14.31
CA LYS A 242 1.77 5.75 13.46
C LYS A 242 2.48 4.90 12.43
N LEU A 243 2.21 3.61 12.39
CA LEU A 243 2.76 2.75 11.36
C LEU A 243 2.33 3.18 9.96
N ALA A 244 3.18 2.89 8.96
CA ALA A 244 2.85 3.18 7.58
C ALA A 244 3.05 1.98 6.66
N ALA A 245 4.18 1.87 5.99
CA ALA A 245 4.44 0.82 5.02
C ALA A 245 5.08 -0.41 5.66
N VAL A 246 4.82 -1.56 5.05
CA VAL A 246 5.50 -2.83 5.32
C VAL A 246 6.04 -3.40 4.02
N ARG A 247 7.30 -3.86 4.02
CA ARG A 247 7.94 -4.51 2.88
C ARG A 247 8.75 -5.72 3.33
N LEU A 248 8.60 -6.81 2.61
CA LEU A 248 9.43 -8.00 2.78
C LEU A 248 10.62 -7.91 1.82
N SER A 249 11.83 -8.27 2.26
CA SER A 249 13.00 -8.36 1.39
C SER A 249 12.79 -9.36 0.26
N HIS A 250 13.49 -9.18 -0.87
CA HIS A 250 13.35 -10.05 -2.04
C HIS A 250 13.69 -11.53 -1.74
N ASP A 251 14.58 -11.78 -0.78
CA ASP A 251 14.90 -13.14 -0.33
C ASP A 251 13.93 -13.69 0.74
N GLY A 252 13.01 -12.84 1.22
CA GLY A 252 12.01 -13.21 2.22
C GLY A 252 12.53 -13.30 3.66
N LYS A 253 13.78 -12.87 3.92
CA LYS A 253 14.42 -13.04 5.23
C LYS A 253 14.27 -11.86 6.17
N HIS A 254 13.93 -10.68 5.67
CA HIS A 254 13.79 -9.47 6.46
C HIS A 254 12.49 -8.75 6.17
N LEU A 255 11.86 -8.25 7.23
CA LEU A 255 10.67 -7.41 7.16
C LEU A 255 11.03 -6.00 7.61
N TYR A 256 10.62 -5.00 6.85
CA TYR A 256 10.87 -3.58 7.10
C TYR A 256 9.53 -2.87 7.29
N ILE A 257 9.44 -2.03 8.32
CA ILE A 257 8.20 -1.32 8.67
C ILE A 257 8.53 0.13 9.01
N SER A 258 7.85 1.09 8.38
CA SER A 258 8.07 2.51 8.64
C SER A 258 7.15 3.05 9.74
N ASN A 259 7.71 3.89 10.64
CA ASN A 259 7.06 4.54 11.77
C ASN A 259 7.07 6.04 11.57
N ARG A 260 5.89 6.66 11.40
CA ARG A 260 5.72 8.11 11.27
C ARG A 260 5.55 8.74 12.65
N GLY A 261 6.36 9.74 12.98
CA GLY A 261 6.41 10.39 14.29
C GLY A 261 7.58 9.88 15.13
N HIS A 262 7.80 8.57 15.24
CA HIS A 262 9.10 8.03 15.68
C HIS A 262 10.18 8.18 14.59
N ASP A 263 9.74 8.36 13.34
CA ASP A 263 10.60 8.65 12.16
C ASP A 263 11.71 7.62 11.96
N SER A 264 11.30 6.34 11.91
CA SER A 264 12.21 5.21 11.82
C SER A 264 11.69 4.10 10.91
N ILE A 265 12.60 3.16 10.64
CA ILE A 265 12.30 1.87 10.01
C ILE A 265 12.61 0.77 11.03
N ALA A 266 11.60 0.02 11.45
CA ALA A 266 11.80 -1.19 12.23
C ALA A 266 12.19 -2.34 11.31
N ILE A 267 13.23 -3.10 11.68
CA ILE A 267 13.80 -4.20 10.91
C ILE A 267 13.65 -5.48 11.72
N PHE A 268 13.04 -6.48 11.11
CA PHE A 268 12.88 -7.81 11.69
C PHE A 268 13.50 -8.87 10.80
N GLU A 269 14.09 -9.88 11.41
CA GLU A 269 14.42 -11.14 10.76
C GLU A 269 13.21 -12.04 10.74
N VAL A 270 12.93 -12.64 9.59
CA VAL A 270 11.86 -13.61 9.38
C VAL A 270 12.37 -14.99 9.70
N LEU A 271 11.76 -15.65 10.66
CA LEU A 271 12.15 -16.95 11.18
C LEU A 271 11.09 -18.03 10.88
N LYS A 272 11.49 -19.28 11.00
CA LYS A 272 10.58 -20.44 10.92
C LYS A 272 9.68 -20.41 9.67
N ASP A 273 10.28 -20.17 8.51
CA ASP A 273 9.57 -20.09 7.22
C ASP A 273 8.42 -19.07 7.20
N GLY A 274 8.61 -17.93 7.86
CA GLY A 274 7.64 -16.84 7.89
C GLY A 274 6.74 -16.80 9.12
N ARG A 275 6.82 -17.81 9.99
CA ARG A 275 5.91 -17.97 11.13
C ARG A 275 6.25 -17.11 12.35
N SER A 276 7.43 -16.52 12.39
CA SER A 276 7.92 -15.77 13.56
C SER A 276 8.83 -14.63 13.11
N LEU A 277 8.87 -13.57 13.91
CA LEU A 277 9.75 -12.41 13.70
C LEU A 277 10.72 -12.26 14.89
N ARG A 278 11.92 -11.82 14.59
CA ARG A 278 12.89 -11.36 15.58
C ARG A 278 13.27 -9.92 15.28
N SER A 279 13.06 -9.01 16.22
CA SER A 279 13.51 -7.62 16.07
C SER A 279 15.05 -7.59 15.98
N ILE A 280 15.56 -6.92 14.95
CA ILE A 280 16.99 -6.69 14.75
C ILE A 280 17.34 -5.28 15.22
N GLU A 281 16.65 -4.28 14.67
CA GLU A 281 17.01 -2.89 14.86
C GLU A 281 15.81 -1.98 14.54
N ILE A 282 15.84 -0.77 15.10
CA ILE A 282 14.96 0.34 14.73
C ILE A 282 15.88 1.49 14.29
N GLN A 283 16.01 1.69 12.99
CA GLN A 283 16.88 2.70 12.39
C GLN A 283 16.14 4.01 12.14
N PRO A 284 16.76 5.19 12.36
CA PRO A 284 16.20 6.46 11.91
C PRO A 284 15.96 6.45 10.40
N SER A 285 14.84 7.01 9.95
CA SER A 285 14.54 7.20 8.52
C SER A 285 15.33 8.33 7.88
N TYR A 286 16.00 9.15 8.67
CA TYR A 286 16.74 10.37 8.31
C TYR A 286 15.87 11.46 7.68
N ASP A 287 14.55 11.27 7.66
CA ASP A 287 13.55 12.26 7.30
C ASP A 287 12.28 12.03 8.11
N ALA A 288 11.44 13.05 8.24
CA ALA A 288 10.24 12.99 9.08
C ALA A 288 9.07 12.32 8.34
N PHE A 289 8.23 11.60 9.05
CA PHE A 289 7.00 10.97 8.57
C PHE A 289 7.16 10.00 7.38
N PRO A 290 8.01 8.96 7.44
CA PRO A 290 8.23 8.00 6.35
C PRO A 290 6.94 7.22 6.03
N ARG A 291 6.14 7.73 5.07
CA ARG A 291 4.83 7.17 4.74
C ARG A 291 4.90 5.91 3.90
N ASP A 292 5.81 5.85 2.97
CA ASP A 292 6.10 4.68 2.13
C ASP A 292 7.58 4.63 1.76
N PHE A 293 8.05 3.46 1.40
CA PHE A 293 9.41 3.20 0.93
C PHE A 293 9.39 1.99 0.00
N ASN A 294 10.46 1.80 -0.75
CA ASN A 294 10.65 0.61 -1.56
C ASN A 294 12.04 0.03 -1.36
N ILE A 295 12.20 -1.25 -1.71
CA ILE A 295 13.43 -2.00 -1.59
C ILE A 295 13.95 -2.26 -3.01
N THR A 296 15.19 -1.84 -3.30
CA THR A 296 15.83 -2.12 -4.60
C THR A 296 16.23 -3.58 -4.72
N ALA A 297 16.38 -4.08 -5.96
CA ALA A 297 16.76 -5.47 -6.19
C ALA A 297 18.14 -5.85 -5.63
N VAL A 298 19.05 -4.86 -5.49
CA VAL A 298 20.41 -5.01 -4.93
C VAL A 298 20.51 -4.64 -3.45
N SER A 299 19.39 -4.54 -2.76
CA SER A 299 19.25 -3.88 -1.46
C SER A 299 19.74 -4.67 -0.25
N TYR A 300 21.02 -4.88 -0.17
CA TYR A 300 21.61 -5.22 1.12
C TYR A 300 22.11 -3.99 1.92
N THR A 301 22.01 -2.77 1.38
CA THR A 301 22.68 -1.61 1.98
C THR A 301 21.93 -0.28 1.98
N HIS A 302 20.81 -0.10 1.27
CA HIS A 302 20.17 1.22 1.15
C HIS A 302 18.66 1.19 1.29
N LEU A 303 18.16 1.75 2.38
CA LEU A 303 16.77 2.01 2.65
C LEU A 303 16.54 3.51 2.54
N ARG A 304 15.60 3.96 1.70
CA ARG A 304 15.17 5.36 1.65
C ARG A 304 13.66 5.45 1.79
N ALA A 305 13.23 6.21 2.77
CA ALA A 305 11.85 6.64 2.91
C ALA A 305 11.66 7.93 2.11
N HIS A 306 10.55 8.05 1.38
CA HIS A 306 10.19 9.28 0.70
C HIS A 306 9.00 9.93 1.40
N GLU A 307 9.21 11.17 1.84
CA GLU A 307 8.15 12.02 2.34
C GLU A 307 7.41 12.74 1.24
N THR A 308 6.10 12.80 1.43
CA THR A 308 5.28 13.87 0.87
C THR A 308 4.90 14.79 2.03
N GLY A 309 5.74 15.80 2.25
CA GLY A 309 5.69 16.67 3.41
C GLY A 309 4.29 17.17 3.78
N ARG A 310 3.95 17.00 5.05
CA ARG A 310 3.01 17.88 5.75
C ARG A 310 3.83 18.98 6.41
N ASN A 311 3.83 20.13 5.83
CA ASN A 311 4.04 21.41 6.50
C ASN A 311 2.90 22.34 6.10
#